data_78d3f71fda3db4df86778a6b2bd77c7b
#
_entry.id   78d3f71fda3db4df86778a6b2bd77c7b
#
_cell.length_a   1.000
_cell.length_b   1.000
_cell.length_c   1.000
_cell.angle_alpha   90.00
_cell.angle_beta   90.00
_cell.angle_gamma   90.00
#
_symmetry.space_group_name_H-M   'P 1'
#
loop_
_entity.id
_entity.type
_entity.pdbx_description
1 polymer ?
#
loop_
_entity_poly.entity_id
_entity_poly.type
_entity_poly.pdbx_seq_one_letter_code
_entity_poly.pdbx_strand_id
1 'polypeptide(L)'
;MIDQNDIQKLIGLPIEGVAKRLGLIVKRHFSLCPFHDDQRPSLHFNTSKNRYRCYVCGAHGRTIDLVANHLNLKFADACKWLADEHNVILSEWQPADKPQTPKHTFDASKYLRFFDRPFLNEAARTFLFDQRKLDPRVVSWCRLNSFTDKQGTSWLQIPYYDIDGHLIGVQSRNLSYQSSSINNQSSSAPRFKFPYGHTCHIYNLPVLKLLKKGEPLFITEGASDCWAMLSSGHKAVAIPSATLLKPQDLQILSTLNSQLSTVLHMYPDQDEPGERLFLDLRRLLGSPSSIVRHQLPPDYKDYSDYYLSKH
;
A
#
# COMPACT_ATOMS: atom_id res chain seq x y z
N MET A 1 -9.50 -18.45 3.64
CA MET A 1 -8.71 -18.83 2.43
C MET A 1 -9.49 -19.97 1.78
N ILE A 2 -9.70 -19.98 0.48
CA ILE A 2 -10.49 -21.02 -0.19
C ILE A 2 -9.65 -22.29 -0.28
N ASP A 3 -10.24 -23.44 0.01
CA ASP A 3 -9.57 -24.74 -0.03
C ASP A 3 -9.06 -25.08 -1.43
N GLN A 4 -7.96 -25.81 -1.53
CA GLN A 4 -7.33 -26.13 -2.81
C GLN A 4 -8.22 -27.06 -3.66
N ASN A 5 -8.99 -27.95 -3.03
CA ASN A 5 -9.93 -28.82 -3.74
C ASN A 5 -11.09 -27.99 -4.30
N ASP A 6 -11.57 -26.99 -3.58
CA ASP A 6 -12.61 -26.10 -4.05
C ASP A 6 -12.14 -25.22 -5.22
N ILE A 7 -10.89 -24.74 -5.16
CA ILE A 7 -10.27 -24.06 -6.30
C ILE A 7 -10.23 -24.98 -7.53
N GLN A 8 -9.89 -26.25 -7.37
CA GLN A 8 -9.91 -27.22 -8.48
C GLN A 8 -11.31 -27.46 -9.02
N LYS A 9 -12.34 -27.55 -8.16
CA LYS A 9 -13.75 -27.64 -8.60
C LYS A 9 -14.15 -26.42 -9.42
N LEU A 10 -13.81 -25.20 -8.96
CA LEU A 10 -14.13 -23.96 -9.68
C LEU A 10 -13.36 -23.84 -11.00
N ILE A 11 -12.10 -24.25 -11.04
CA ILE A 11 -11.32 -24.32 -12.29
C ILE A 11 -11.89 -25.36 -13.26
N GLY A 12 -12.48 -26.43 -12.75
CA GLY A 12 -13.12 -27.49 -13.54
C GLY A 12 -14.46 -27.11 -14.16
N LEU A 13 -15.06 -25.98 -13.78
CA LEU A 13 -16.32 -25.50 -14.38
C LEU A 13 -16.15 -25.26 -15.88
N PRO A 14 -17.14 -25.61 -16.73
CA PRO A 14 -17.04 -25.40 -18.17
C PRO A 14 -16.84 -23.92 -18.51
N ILE A 15 -15.72 -23.56 -19.16
CA ILE A 15 -15.31 -22.17 -19.43
C ILE A 15 -16.36 -21.39 -20.23
N GLU A 16 -17.04 -22.03 -21.18
CA GLU A 16 -18.11 -21.37 -21.95
C GLU A 16 -19.39 -21.18 -21.12
N GLY A 17 -19.65 -22.08 -20.17
CA GLY A 17 -20.74 -21.93 -19.20
C GLY A 17 -20.51 -20.69 -18.32
N VAL A 18 -19.29 -20.52 -17.82
CA VAL A 18 -18.90 -19.36 -17.06
C VAL A 18 -18.98 -18.09 -17.92
N ALA A 19 -18.49 -18.12 -19.15
CA ALA A 19 -18.56 -16.97 -20.07
C ALA A 19 -20.02 -16.53 -20.33
N LYS A 20 -20.94 -17.47 -20.50
CA LYS A 20 -22.38 -17.18 -20.68
C LYS A 20 -23.00 -16.55 -19.43
N ARG A 21 -22.61 -16.97 -18.22
CA ARG A 21 -23.06 -16.36 -16.95
C ARG A 21 -22.55 -14.94 -16.80
N LEU A 22 -21.37 -14.64 -17.34
CA LEU A 22 -20.82 -13.28 -17.41
C LEU A 22 -21.47 -12.40 -18.50
N GLY A 23 -22.49 -12.91 -19.23
CA GLY A 23 -23.18 -12.18 -20.29
C GLY A 23 -22.46 -12.22 -21.65
N LEU A 24 -21.40 -13.01 -21.81
CA LEU A 24 -20.70 -13.14 -23.07
C LEU A 24 -21.47 -14.03 -24.05
N ILE A 25 -21.68 -13.56 -25.27
CA ILE A 25 -22.35 -14.30 -26.33
C ILE A 25 -21.34 -15.21 -27.02
N VAL A 26 -21.31 -16.49 -26.65
CA VAL A 26 -20.39 -17.48 -27.22
C VAL A 26 -21.01 -18.14 -28.45
N LYS A 27 -20.35 -18.02 -29.60
CA LYS A 27 -20.72 -18.70 -30.86
C LYS A 27 -19.51 -19.43 -31.45
N ARG A 28 -19.62 -20.72 -31.73
CA ARG A 28 -18.54 -21.56 -32.29
C ARG A 28 -17.22 -21.40 -31.53
N HIS A 29 -17.26 -21.41 -30.21
CA HIS A 29 -16.12 -21.22 -29.30
C HIS A 29 -15.49 -19.82 -29.31
N PHE A 30 -16.16 -18.80 -29.85
CA PHE A 30 -15.68 -17.42 -29.86
C PHE A 30 -16.70 -16.45 -29.27
N SER A 31 -16.25 -15.36 -28.69
CA SER A 31 -17.04 -14.19 -28.31
C SER A 31 -16.27 -12.91 -28.61
N LEU A 32 -16.97 -11.77 -28.52
CA LEU A 32 -16.29 -10.48 -28.38
C LEU A 32 -15.47 -10.46 -27.10
N CYS A 33 -14.30 -9.88 -27.15
CA CYS A 33 -13.41 -9.77 -25.99
C CYS A 33 -13.85 -8.64 -25.08
N PRO A 34 -14.10 -8.87 -23.77
CA PRO A 34 -14.49 -7.81 -22.85
C PRO A 34 -13.32 -6.97 -22.32
N PHE A 35 -12.08 -7.29 -22.72
CA PHE A 35 -10.87 -6.69 -22.19
C PHE A 35 -10.26 -5.61 -23.11
N HIS A 36 -10.86 -5.39 -24.29
CA HIS A 36 -10.54 -4.30 -25.21
C HIS A 36 -11.76 -3.99 -26.07
N ASP A 37 -11.75 -2.88 -26.78
CA ASP A 37 -12.81 -2.56 -27.75
C ASP A 37 -12.73 -3.53 -28.93
N ASP A 38 -13.66 -4.48 -28.97
CA ASP A 38 -13.67 -5.61 -29.90
C ASP A 38 -14.95 -5.59 -30.76
N GLN A 39 -14.77 -5.43 -32.07
CA GLN A 39 -15.89 -5.44 -33.03
C GLN A 39 -16.03 -6.78 -33.76
N ARG A 40 -15.06 -7.68 -33.63
CA ARG A 40 -15.07 -9.02 -34.24
C ARG A 40 -14.63 -10.05 -33.21
N PRO A 41 -15.37 -11.17 -33.06
CA PRO A 41 -15.09 -12.18 -32.04
C PRO A 41 -13.61 -12.62 -32.05
N SER A 42 -12.85 -12.20 -31.06
CA SER A 42 -11.42 -12.49 -30.92
C SER A 42 -11.07 -13.28 -29.66
N LEU A 43 -12.02 -13.43 -28.72
CA LEU A 43 -11.87 -14.23 -27.52
C LEU A 43 -12.27 -15.69 -27.82
N HIS A 44 -11.28 -16.57 -27.87
CA HIS A 44 -11.46 -18.01 -28.14
C HIS A 44 -11.52 -18.81 -26.84
N PHE A 45 -12.45 -19.74 -26.75
CA PHE A 45 -12.62 -20.70 -25.65
C PHE A 45 -12.17 -22.09 -26.07
N ASN A 46 -11.08 -22.58 -25.50
CA ASN A 46 -10.63 -23.96 -25.69
C ASN A 46 -11.29 -24.84 -24.62
N THR A 47 -12.33 -25.54 -25.00
CA THR A 47 -13.12 -26.40 -24.10
C THR A 47 -12.38 -27.63 -23.60
N SER A 48 -11.48 -28.22 -24.43
CA SER A 48 -10.70 -29.39 -24.03
C SER A 48 -9.60 -29.02 -22.98
N LYS A 49 -9.05 -27.83 -23.04
CA LYS A 49 -8.09 -27.33 -22.04
C LYS A 49 -8.73 -26.47 -20.95
N ASN A 50 -10.03 -26.20 -21.07
CA ASN A 50 -10.81 -25.35 -20.21
C ASN A 50 -10.17 -23.98 -19.95
N ARG A 51 -9.79 -23.28 -21.06
CA ARG A 51 -9.08 -21.99 -21.04
C ARG A 51 -9.64 -21.03 -22.08
N TYR A 52 -9.48 -19.74 -21.83
CA TYR A 52 -9.75 -18.73 -22.85
C TYR A 52 -8.44 -18.04 -23.28
N ARG A 53 -8.45 -17.49 -24.49
CA ARG A 53 -7.39 -16.62 -25.01
C ARG A 53 -7.96 -15.66 -26.04
N CYS A 54 -7.67 -14.37 -25.86
CA CYS A 54 -7.87 -13.36 -26.89
C CYS A 54 -6.66 -13.31 -27.84
N TYR A 55 -6.91 -13.36 -29.13
CA TYR A 55 -5.84 -13.29 -30.13
C TYR A 55 -5.44 -11.86 -30.48
N VAL A 56 -6.19 -10.85 -30.03
CA VAL A 56 -5.90 -9.42 -30.26
C VAL A 56 -5.15 -8.83 -29.08
N CYS A 57 -5.73 -8.81 -27.86
CA CYS A 57 -5.10 -8.20 -26.69
C CYS A 57 -4.24 -9.16 -25.86
N GLY A 58 -4.21 -10.45 -26.19
CA GLY A 58 -3.40 -11.45 -25.48
C GLY A 58 -3.97 -11.91 -24.13
N ALA A 59 -5.12 -11.40 -23.69
CA ALA A 59 -5.76 -11.83 -22.44
C ALA A 59 -6.02 -13.34 -22.47
N HIS A 60 -5.64 -14.04 -21.42
CA HIS A 60 -5.79 -15.50 -21.32
C HIS A 60 -5.94 -15.94 -19.86
N GLY A 61 -6.47 -17.13 -19.65
CA GLY A 61 -6.62 -17.69 -18.31
C GLY A 61 -7.57 -18.87 -18.26
N ARG A 62 -7.97 -19.24 -17.05
CA ARG A 62 -8.99 -20.25 -16.73
C ARG A 62 -10.29 -19.55 -16.25
N THR A 63 -11.23 -20.32 -15.72
CA THR A 63 -12.52 -19.85 -15.24
C THR A 63 -12.44 -18.74 -14.20
N ILE A 64 -11.59 -18.90 -13.18
CA ILE A 64 -11.41 -17.90 -12.11
C ILE A 64 -10.78 -16.62 -12.68
N ASP A 65 -9.79 -16.75 -13.57
CA ASP A 65 -9.14 -15.61 -14.22
C ASP A 65 -10.14 -14.83 -15.09
N LEU A 66 -11.03 -15.55 -15.79
CA LEU A 66 -12.06 -14.91 -16.63
C LEU A 66 -13.00 -14.04 -15.78
N VAL A 67 -13.48 -14.57 -14.65
CA VAL A 67 -14.37 -13.84 -13.75
C VAL A 67 -13.65 -12.67 -13.08
N ALA A 68 -12.45 -12.93 -12.54
CA ALA A 68 -11.65 -11.90 -11.86
C ALA A 68 -11.37 -10.71 -12.78
N ASN A 69 -10.95 -10.98 -14.01
CA ASN A 69 -10.63 -9.94 -14.98
C ASN A 69 -11.87 -9.23 -15.53
N HIS A 70 -12.97 -9.98 -15.80
CA HIS A 70 -14.18 -9.41 -16.37
C HIS A 70 -14.94 -8.50 -15.38
N LEU A 71 -15.04 -8.94 -14.12
CA LEU A 71 -15.75 -8.23 -13.07
C LEU A 71 -14.82 -7.34 -12.21
N ASN A 72 -13.54 -7.30 -12.55
CA ASN A 72 -12.50 -6.59 -11.76
C ASN A 72 -12.51 -7.00 -10.28
N LEU A 73 -12.58 -8.29 -10.01
CA LEU A 73 -12.65 -8.86 -8.67
C LEU A 73 -11.29 -9.41 -8.21
N LYS A 74 -11.08 -9.42 -6.90
CA LYS A 74 -9.97 -10.18 -6.31
C LYS A 74 -10.22 -11.67 -6.44
N PHE A 75 -9.15 -12.47 -6.42
CA PHE A 75 -9.23 -13.94 -6.58
C PHE A 75 -10.28 -14.60 -5.68
N ALA A 76 -10.30 -14.24 -4.38
CA ALA A 76 -11.24 -14.82 -3.43
C ALA A 76 -12.71 -14.46 -3.74
N ASP A 77 -12.97 -13.26 -4.22
CA ASP A 77 -14.31 -12.79 -4.55
C ASP A 77 -14.78 -13.39 -5.88
N ALA A 78 -13.86 -13.56 -6.85
CA ALA A 78 -14.14 -14.29 -8.09
C ALA A 78 -14.49 -15.78 -7.83
N CYS A 79 -13.80 -16.41 -6.88
CA CYS A 79 -14.14 -17.78 -6.45
C CYS A 79 -15.53 -17.86 -5.80
N LYS A 80 -15.88 -16.91 -4.93
CA LYS A 80 -17.23 -16.85 -4.33
C LYS A 80 -18.30 -16.65 -5.39
N TRP A 81 -18.09 -15.69 -6.29
CA TRP A 81 -19.01 -15.45 -7.40
C TRP A 81 -19.24 -16.71 -8.24
N LEU A 82 -18.15 -17.43 -8.60
CA LEU A 82 -18.27 -18.71 -9.31
C LEU A 82 -19.04 -19.77 -8.53
N ALA A 83 -18.79 -19.85 -7.23
CA ALA A 83 -19.48 -20.81 -6.36
C ALA A 83 -20.99 -20.52 -6.30
N ASP A 84 -21.35 -19.25 -6.12
CA ASP A 84 -22.75 -18.82 -6.05
C ASP A 84 -23.47 -19.04 -7.39
N GLU A 85 -22.87 -18.62 -8.51
CA GLU A 85 -23.47 -18.71 -9.85
C GLU A 85 -23.59 -20.14 -10.38
N HIS A 86 -22.74 -21.04 -9.91
CA HIS A 86 -22.74 -22.45 -10.35
C HIS A 86 -23.18 -23.43 -9.26
N ASN A 87 -23.73 -22.94 -8.14
CA ASN A 87 -24.16 -23.73 -6.98
C ASN A 87 -23.09 -24.72 -6.48
N VAL A 88 -21.83 -24.30 -6.49
CA VAL A 88 -20.73 -25.07 -5.93
C VAL A 88 -20.62 -24.74 -4.43
N ILE A 89 -20.90 -25.73 -3.60
CA ILE A 89 -20.73 -25.58 -2.15
C ILE A 89 -19.24 -25.57 -1.89
N LEU A 90 -18.74 -24.40 -1.43
CA LEU A 90 -17.39 -24.27 -0.92
C LEU A 90 -17.36 -24.89 0.47
N SER A 91 -16.39 -25.77 0.73
CA SER A 91 -16.18 -26.30 2.06
C SER A 91 -15.96 -25.10 2.99
N GLU A 92 -16.67 -25.04 4.11
CA GLU A 92 -16.29 -24.15 5.18
C GLU A 92 -14.86 -24.53 5.58
N TRP A 93 -13.89 -23.73 5.12
CA TRP A 93 -12.51 -23.97 5.46
C TRP A 93 -12.35 -23.74 6.97
N GLN A 94 -12.45 -24.82 7.73
CA GLN A 94 -11.85 -24.87 9.05
C GLN A 94 -10.34 -24.99 8.82
N PRO A 95 -9.53 -24.09 9.41
CA PRO A 95 -8.09 -24.26 9.35
C PRO A 95 -7.82 -25.65 9.95
N ALA A 96 -7.49 -26.65 9.13
CA ALA A 96 -6.75 -27.78 9.66
C ALA A 96 -5.56 -27.15 10.38
N ASP A 97 -5.31 -27.57 11.61
CA ASP A 97 -4.12 -27.17 12.37
C ASP A 97 -2.87 -27.54 11.56
N LYS A 98 -2.60 -26.73 10.51
CA LYS A 98 -1.24 -26.65 10.01
C LYS A 98 -0.47 -26.15 11.19
N PRO A 99 0.61 -26.83 11.61
CA PRO A 99 1.51 -26.24 12.58
C PRO A 99 1.75 -24.82 12.09
N GLN A 100 1.29 -23.84 12.85
CA GLN A 100 1.48 -22.45 12.49
C GLN A 100 2.98 -22.31 12.40
N THR A 101 3.50 -22.27 11.16
CA THR A 101 4.85 -21.73 10.99
C THR A 101 4.79 -20.42 11.75
N PRO A 102 5.62 -20.26 12.80
CA PRO A 102 5.50 -19.12 13.68
C PRO A 102 5.41 -17.90 12.77
N LYS A 103 4.32 -17.13 12.86
CA LYS A 103 4.23 -15.87 12.15
C LYS A 103 5.44 -15.11 12.62
N HIS A 104 6.45 -14.99 11.77
CA HIS A 104 7.66 -14.29 12.11
C HIS A 104 7.26 -12.85 12.41
N THR A 105 7.08 -12.58 13.68
CA THR A 105 6.80 -11.25 14.18
C THR A 105 8.08 -10.44 14.16
N PHE A 106 7.96 -9.18 13.85
CA PHE A 106 9.09 -8.26 13.94
C PHE A 106 9.68 -8.28 15.36
N ASP A 107 10.96 -8.58 15.44
CA ASP A 107 11.69 -8.61 16.72
C ASP A 107 12.33 -7.24 16.97
N ALA A 108 11.63 -6.41 17.73
CA ALA A 108 12.07 -5.06 18.07
C ALA A 108 13.37 -5.03 18.86
N SER A 109 13.66 -6.08 19.66
CA SER A 109 14.85 -6.12 20.54
C SER A 109 16.16 -5.98 19.77
N LYS A 110 16.21 -6.46 18.53
CA LYS A 110 17.37 -6.33 17.64
C LYS A 110 17.67 -4.89 17.20
N TYR A 111 16.69 -4.00 17.31
CA TYR A 111 16.74 -2.64 16.76
C TYR A 111 16.73 -1.56 17.83
N LEU A 112 16.20 -1.80 19.04
CA LEU A 112 16.03 -0.80 20.09
C LEU A 112 17.31 0.02 20.34
N ARG A 113 18.46 -0.66 20.46
CA ARG A 113 19.76 0.01 20.71
C ARG A 113 20.12 1.10 19.69
N PHE A 114 19.65 0.99 18.44
CA PHE A 114 19.95 1.96 17.39
C PHE A 114 19.10 3.23 17.54
N PHE A 115 17.96 3.11 18.18
CA PHE A 115 17.02 4.22 18.36
C PHE A 115 17.06 4.83 19.78
N ASP A 116 17.70 4.15 20.72
CA ASP A 116 17.99 4.73 22.04
C ASP A 116 19.06 5.83 21.94
N ARG A 117 20.05 5.63 21.06
CA ARG A 117 21.12 6.59 20.77
C ARG A 117 21.30 6.68 19.25
N PRO A 118 20.43 7.39 18.55
CA PRO A 118 20.49 7.47 17.10
C PRO A 118 21.81 8.14 16.66
N PHE A 119 22.38 7.60 15.59
CA PHE A 119 23.57 8.14 14.93
C PHE A 119 23.24 8.46 13.47
N LEU A 120 23.74 9.60 12.99
CA LEU A 120 23.62 9.99 11.58
C LEU A 120 25.00 10.08 10.96
N ASN A 121 25.31 9.22 9.99
CA ASN A 121 26.51 9.33 9.18
C ASN A 121 26.40 10.55 8.24
N GLU A 122 27.49 10.89 7.55
CA GLU A 122 27.56 12.06 6.68
C GLU A 122 26.47 12.03 5.59
N ALA A 123 26.28 10.90 4.92
CA ALA A 123 25.25 10.75 3.88
C ALA A 123 23.82 11.03 4.41
N ALA A 124 23.52 10.56 5.64
CA ALA A 124 22.24 10.83 6.27
C ALA A 124 22.09 12.29 6.68
N ARG A 125 23.14 12.91 7.18
CA ARG A 125 23.14 14.34 7.54
C ARG A 125 22.89 15.21 6.30
N THR A 126 23.65 14.95 5.23
CA THR A 126 23.47 15.65 3.94
C THR A 126 22.05 15.46 3.41
N PHE A 127 21.53 14.22 3.43
CA PHE A 127 20.17 13.97 2.99
C PHE A 127 19.13 14.75 3.81
N LEU A 128 19.19 14.67 5.14
CA LEU A 128 18.17 15.25 6.01
C LEU A 128 18.26 16.78 6.11
N PHE A 129 19.47 17.33 6.23
CA PHE A 129 19.65 18.74 6.53
C PHE A 129 19.95 19.60 5.30
N ASP A 130 20.74 19.08 4.33
CA ASP A 130 21.14 19.88 3.17
C ASP A 130 20.15 19.68 2.01
N GLN A 131 19.69 18.45 1.75
CA GLN A 131 18.79 18.15 0.66
C GLN A 131 17.31 18.31 1.04
N ARG A 132 16.92 17.87 2.25
CA ARG A 132 15.53 17.91 2.72
C ARG A 132 15.23 19.09 3.63
N LYS A 133 16.23 19.86 4.06
CA LYS A 133 16.09 21.07 4.88
C LYS A 133 15.29 20.88 6.17
N LEU A 134 15.29 19.66 6.74
CA LEU A 134 14.46 19.32 7.90
C LEU A 134 14.96 19.99 9.18
N ASP A 135 14.01 20.37 10.04
CA ASP A 135 14.32 20.85 11.40
C ASP A 135 15.02 19.72 12.20
N PRO A 136 16.20 19.97 12.80
CA PRO A 136 16.91 19.00 13.63
C PRO A 136 16.06 18.45 14.79
N ARG A 137 15.11 19.23 15.32
CA ARG A 137 14.17 18.77 16.36
C ARG A 137 13.24 17.69 15.85
N VAL A 138 12.79 17.80 14.59
CA VAL A 138 11.96 16.77 13.93
C VAL A 138 12.76 15.50 13.70
N VAL A 139 14.00 15.61 13.23
CA VAL A 139 14.89 14.45 13.03
C VAL A 139 15.14 13.72 14.36
N SER A 140 15.35 14.47 15.45
CA SER A 140 15.51 13.93 16.80
C SER A 140 14.21 13.28 17.32
N TRP A 141 13.05 13.94 17.15
CA TRP A 141 11.75 13.42 17.52
C TRP A 141 11.46 12.07 16.83
N CYS A 142 11.72 11.99 15.53
CA CYS A 142 11.52 10.79 14.72
C CYS A 142 12.58 9.71 15.00
N ARG A 143 13.59 9.97 15.82
CA ARG A 143 14.68 9.05 16.17
C ARG A 143 15.33 8.41 14.94
N LEU A 144 15.53 9.20 13.88
CA LEU A 144 16.12 8.68 12.65
C LEU A 144 17.57 8.27 12.90
N ASN A 145 17.94 7.08 12.43
CA ASN A 145 19.27 6.51 12.56
C ASN A 145 19.86 6.17 11.20
N SER A 146 21.16 6.03 11.09
CA SER A 146 21.80 5.58 9.86
C SER A 146 22.87 4.54 10.11
N PHE A 147 23.15 3.75 9.08
CA PHE A 147 24.28 2.83 9.07
C PHE A 147 24.78 2.64 7.64
N THR A 148 26.03 2.19 7.52
CA THR A 148 26.60 1.75 6.24
C THR A 148 26.73 0.23 6.29
N ASP A 149 26.23 -0.47 5.27
CA ASP A 149 26.33 -1.91 5.20
C ASP A 149 27.73 -2.38 4.72
N LYS A 150 27.93 -3.69 4.66
CA LYS A 150 29.23 -4.29 4.26
C LYS A 150 29.59 -4.00 2.80
N GLN A 151 28.61 -3.62 1.98
CA GLN A 151 28.77 -3.26 0.56
C GLN A 151 29.06 -1.76 0.39
N GLY A 152 29.13 -0.99 1.48
CA GLY A 152 29.34 0.45 1.45
C GLY A 152 28.09 1.28 1.22
N THR A 153 26.91 0.66 1.15
CA THR A 153 25.64 1.39 0.96
C THR A 153 25.21 2.06 2.25
N SER A 154 24.97 3.37 2.20
CA SER A 154 24.42 4.12 3.33
C SER A 154 22.90 4.03 3.39
N TRP A 155 22.38 3.67 4.53
CA TRP A 155 20.97 3.47 4.81
C TRP A 155 20.49 4.41 5.90
N LEU A 156 19.35 5.05 5.68
CA LEU A 156 18.58 5.75 6.72
C LEU A 156 17.55 4.81 7.30
N GLN A 157 17.60 4.56 8.61
CA GLN A 157 16.64 3.76 9.34
C GLN A 157 15.53 4.66 9.90
N ILE A 158 14.30 4.30 9.59
CA ILE A 158 13.07 5.01 9.93
C ILE A 158 12.28 4.09 10.87
N PRO A 159 12.26 4.38 12.19
CA PRO A 159 11.53 3.54 13.14
C PRO A 159 10.05 3.86 13.10
N TYR A 160 9.24 2.82 13.23
CA TYR A 160 7.78 2.90 13.41
C TYR A 160 7.46 2.57 14.86
N TYR A 161 6.76 3.47 15.51
CA TYR A 161 6.31 3.30 16.89
C TYR A 161 4.79 3.20 16.94
N ASP A 162 4.28 2.42 17.89
CA ASP A 162 2.86 2.49 18.25
C ASP A 162 2.56 3.80 19.01
N ILE A 163 1.29 3.99 19.35
CA ILE A 163 0.85 5.20 20.06
C ILE A 163 1.53 5.34 21.45
N ASP A 164 1.95 4.23 22.05
CA ASP A 164 2.59 4.20 23.37
C ASP A 164 4.12 4.38 23.28
N GLY A 165 4.68 4.40 22.08
CA GLY A 165 6.11 4.59 21.82
C GLY A 165 6.89 3.29 21.81
N HIS A 166 6.24 2.12 21.70
CA HIS A 166 6.94 0.86 21.49
C HIS A 166 7.33 0.72 20.01
N LEU A 167 8.53 0.26 19.76
CA LEU A 167 9.02 0.02 18.41
C LEU A 167 8.29 -1.18 17.77
N ILE A 168 7.56 -0.94 16.68
CA ILE A 168 6.75 -1.93 15.98
C ILE A 168 7.23 -2.26 14.57
N GLY A 169 8.21 -1.52 14.06
CA GLY A 169 8.77 -1.74 12.73
C GLY A 169 9.94 -0.83 12.44
N VAL A 170 10.66 -1.15 11.37
CA VAL A 170 11.76 -0.33 10.84
C VAL A 170 11.70 -0.39 9.31
N GLN A 171 11.82 0.75 8.67
CA GLN A 171 12.08 0.86 7.24
C GLN A 171 13.50 1.38 7.04
N SER A 172 14.25 0.83 6.10
CA SER A 172 15.56 1.35 5.74
C SER A 172 15.51 1.90 4.31
N ARG A 173 15.84 3.18 4.15
CA ARG A 173 15.92 3.87 2.87
C ARG A 173 17.38 3.91 2.39
N ASN A 174 17.61 3.48 1.17
CA ASN A 174 18.91 3.61 0.50
C ASN A 174 19.16 5.08 0.14
N LEU A 175 20.21 5.68 0.72
CA LEU A 175 20.57 7.09 0.49
C LEU A 175 21.33 7.30 -0.83
N SER A 176 21.90 6.24 -1.39
CA SER A 176 22.59 6.27 -2.68
C SER A 176 21.70 5.88 -3.86
N TYR A 177 20.40 5.62 -3.60
CA TYR A 177 19.46 5.22 -4.66
C TYR A 177 19.15 6.39 -5.58
N GLN A 178 19.56 6.28 -6.83
CA GLN A 178 19.18 7.19 -7.91
C GLN A 178 18.13 6.51 -8.77
N SER A 179 17.01 7.19 -9.02
CA SER A 179 16.01 6.74 -9.99
C SER A 179 16.58 6.97 -11.38
N SER A 180 17.29 5.97 -11.92
CA SER A 180 17.96 6.08 -13.22
C SER A 180 16.95 5.92 -14.35
N SER A 181 16.46 7.04 -14.88
CA SER A 181 15.83 7.08 -16.22
C SER A 181 16.84 7.26 -17.35
N ILE A 182 18.13 7.45 -17.10
CA ILE A 182 19.07 7.90 -18.13
C ILE A 182 20.36 7.07 -18.26
N ASN A 183 20.79 6.31 -17.27
CA ASN A 183 22.00 5.48 -17.39
C ASN A 183 21.77 4.08 -16.82
N ASN A 184 22.05 3.05 -17.64
CA ASN A 184 21.92 1.60 -17.35
C ASN A 184 22.82 1.05 -16.22
N GLN A 185 23.18 1.85 -15.21
CA GLN A 185 23.82 1.41 -13.99
C GLN A 185 22.79 1.44 -12.87
N SER A 186 21.93 0.40 -12.81
CA SER A 186 21.08 0.17 -11.63
C SER A 186 21.98 -0.08 -10.44
N SER A 187 21.85 0.72 -9.37
CA SER A 187 22.36 0.35 -8.07
C SER A 187 21.76 -1.02 -7.72
N SER A 188 22.59 -2.04 -7.46
CA SER A 188 22.15 -3.40 -7.16
C SER A 188 21.28 -3.52 -5.90
N ALA A 189 21.19 -2.44 -5.10
CA ALA A 189 20.45 -2.41 -3.85
C ALA A 189 19.09 -1.69 -4.02
N PRO A 190 18.01 -2.22 -3.43
CA PRO A 190 16.66 -1.66 -3.54
C PRO A 190 16.58 -0.28 -2.90
N ARG A 191 15.57 0.53 -3.32
CA ARG A 191 15.28 1.86 -2.72
C ARG A 191 14.93 1.75 -1.24
N PHE A 192 14.15 0.73 -0.87
CA PHE A 192 13.75 0.45 0.51
C PHE A 192 13.96 -1.02 0.84
N LYS A 193 14.28 -1.29 2.10
CA LYS A 193 14.27 -2.64 2.67
C LYS A 193 13.61 -2.65 4.05
N PHE A 194 13.04 -3.79 4.39
CA PHE A 194 12.33 -4.01 5.64
C PHE A 194 12.89 -5.25 6.34
N PRO A 195 12.92 -5.27 7.67
CA PRO A 195 13.25 -6.47 8.43
C PRO A 195 12.24 -7.58 8.17
N TYR A 196 12.68 -8.81 8.35
CA TYR A 196 11.79 -9.96 8.28
C TYR A 196 10.71 -9.87 9.36
N GLY A 197 9.47 -10.20 9.00
CA GLY A 197 8.32 -10.08 9.89
C GLY A 197 7.75 -8.64 10.04
N HIS A 198 8.35 -7.65 9.36
CA HIS A 198 7.80 -6.30 9.35
C HIS A 198 6.40 -6.28 8.71
N THR A 199 5.52 -5.51 9.33
CA THR A 199 4.21 -5.17 8.76
C THR A 199 4.12 -3.65 8.60
N CYS A 200 3.47 -3.18 7.53
CA CYS A 200 3.25 -1.76 7.35
C CYS A 200 2.29 -1.22 8.41
N HIS A 201 2.60 -0.06 8.94
CA HIS A 201 1.85 0.67 9.95
C HIS A 201 1.76 2.15 9.58
N ILE A 202 0.85 2.88 10.22
CA ILE A 202 0.87 4.35 10.20
C ILE A 202 2.17 4.81 10.86
N TYR A 203 2.87 5.71 10.18
CA TYR A 203 4.10 6.31 10.69
C TYR A 203 3.79 7.46 11.66
N ASN A 204 4.63 7.62 12.69
CA ASN A 204 4.59 8.71 13.68
C ASN A 204 3.33 8.72 14.57
N LEU A 205 2.78 7.55 14.90
CA LEU A 205 1.64 7.46 15.83
C LEU A 205 1.85 8.15 17.20
N PRO A 206 3.05 8.22 17.79
CA PRO A 206 3.23 8.94 19.07
C PRO A 206 2.81 10.41 19.04
N VAL A 207 2.76 11.07 17.88
CA VAL A 207 2.31 12.47 17.75
C VAL A 207 0.86 12.64 18.21
N LEU A 208 0.05 11.57 18.15
CA LEU A 208 -1.36 11.59 18.52
C LEU A 208 -1.57 11.91 19.99
N LYS A 209 -0.64 11.53 20.88
CA LYS A 209 -0.67 11.88 22.30
C LYS A 209 -0.46 13.38 22.58
N LEU A 210 0.08 14.10 21.61
CA LEU A 210 0.33 15.53 21.70
C LEU A 210 -0.80 16.38 21.10
N LEU A 211 -1.81 15.74 20.50
CA LEU A 211 -2.95 16.46 19.92
C LEU A 211 -3.81 17.07 21.01
N LYS A 212 -4.16 18.32 20.81
CA LYS A 212 -5.15 19.03 21.64
C LYS A 212 -6.52 18.96 20.97
N LYS A 213 -7.57 19.14 21.75
CA LYS A 213 -8.95 19.18 21.22
C LYS A 213 -9.07 20.26 20.13
N GLY A 214 -9.60 19.89 18.97
CA GLY A 214 -9.79 20.76 17.81
C GLY A 214 -8.51 21.07 17.03
N GLU A 215 -7.37 20.47 17.40
CA GLU A 215 -6.12 20.68 16.67
C GLU A 215 -6.08 19.85 15.38
N PRO A 216 -5.66 20.41 14.24
CA PRO A 216 -5.57 19.69 12.98
C PRO A 216 -4.49 18.60 13.02
N LEU A 217 -4.78 17.44 12.42
CA LEU A 217 -3.82 16.38 12.13
C LEU A 217 -3.66 16.22 10.63
N PHE A 218 -2.43 16.31 10.15
CA PHE A 218 -2.14 16.12 8.74
C PHE A 218 -1.83 14.66 8.42
N ILE A 219 -2.36 14.19 7.30
CA ILE A 219 -2.06 12.87 6.75
C ILE A 219 -1.21 13.05 5.50
N THR A 220 -0.12 12.30 5.40
CA THR A 220 0.81 12.30 4.26
C THR A 220 0.98 10.90 3.70
N GLU A 221 1.49 10.78 2.47
CA GLU A 221 1.68 9.49 1.80
C GLU A 221 2.99 8.80 2.16
N GLY A 222 3.92 9.50 2.75
CA GLY A 222 5.22 8.94 3.10
C GLY A 222 5.88 9.63 4.26
N ALA A 223 6.86 8.96 4.87
CA ALA A 223 7.60 9.51 5.99
C ALA A 223 8.30 10.83 5.65
N SER A 224 8.78 11.01 4.40
CA SER A 224 9.45 12.26 3.98
C SER A 224 8.51 13.46 4.06
N ASP A 225 7.28 13.32 3.58
CA ASP A 225 6.27 14.39 3.61
C ASP A 225 5.81 14.65 5.04
N CYS A 226 5.73 13.60 5.87
CA CYS A 226 5.47 13.73 7.30
C CYS A 226 6.56 14.57 7.98
N TRP A 227 7.84 14.34 7.66
CA TRP A 227 8.93 15.15 8.24
C TRP A 227 8.88 16.61 7.79
N ALA A 228 8.58 16.87 6.52
CA ALA A 228 8.39 18.21 5.99
C ALA A 228 7.23 18.93 6.70
N MET A 229 6.11 18.23 6.88
CA MET A 229 4.94 18.73 7.58
C MET A 229 5.24 19.06 9.05
N LEU A 230 5.94 18.16 9.75
CA LEU A 230 6.41 18.39 11.11
C LEU A 230 7.40 19.57 11.20
N SER A 231 8.30 19.70 10.23
CA SER A 231 9.27 20.82 10.16
C SER A 231 8.58 22.15 9.87
N SER A 232 7.40 22.13 9.25
CA SER A 232 6.52 23.30 9.09
C SER A 232 5.70 23.62 10.36
N GLY A 233 5.89 22.87 11.47
CA GLY A 233 5.21 23.11 12.74
C GLY A 233 3.85 22.43 12.86
N HIS A 234 3.45 21.58 11.91
CA HIS A 234 2.19 20.86 11.95
C HIS A 234 2.35 19.47 12.60
N LYS A 235 1.28 18.93 13.17
CA LYS A 235 1.24 17.54 13.62
C LYS A 235 0.82 16.65 12.45
N ALA A 236 1.61 15.62 12.16
CA ALA A 236 1.38 14.77 11.00
C ALA A 236 1.69 13.30 11.27
N VAL A 237 0.96 12.44 10.58
CA VAL A 237 1.21 11.00 10.44
C VAL A 237 1.34 10.65 8.96
N ALA A 238 2.07 9.57 8.64
CA ALA A 238 2.12 9.10 7.26
C ALA A 238 1.45 7.75 7.09
N ILE A 239 0.76 7.58 5.98
CA ILE A 239 0.14 6.33 5.57
C ILE A 239 0.96 5.76 4.42
N PRO A 240 1.54 4.55 4.56
CA PRO A 240 2.43 3.99 3.54
C PRO A 240 1.71 3.67 2.22
N SER A 241 0.41 3.41 2.28
CA SER A 241 -0.48 3.20 1.12
C SER A 241 -1.90 2.97 1.62
N ALA A 242 -2.92 3.41 0.86
CA ALA A 242 -4.34 3.13 1.17
C ALA A 242 -4.63 1.62 1.20
N THR A 243 -4.01 0.86 0.32
CA THR A 243 -4.19 -0.60 0.24
C THR A 243 -3.56 -1.37 1.40
N LEU A 244 -2.69 -0.72 2.18
CA LEU A 244 -1.99 -1.30 3.33
C LEU A 244 -2.61 -0.90 4.67
N LEU A 245 -3.60 0.00 4.66
CA LEU A 245 -4.35 0.35 5.86
C LEU A 245 -5.11 -0.86 6.41
N LYS A 246 -4.88 -1.14 7.68
CA LYS A 246 -5.59 -2.20 8.40
C LYS A 246 -6.85 -1.62 9.05
N PRO A 247 -7.87 -2.45 9.35
CA PRO A 247 -9.04 -2.00 10.10
C PRO A 247 -8.70 -1.28 11.41
N GLN A 248 -7.63 -1.72 12.09
CA GLN A 248 -7.12 -1.11 13.32
C GLN A 248 -6.60 0.32 13.10
N ASP A 249 -5.91 0.57 11.98
CA ASP A 249 -5.40 1.90 11.63
C ASP A 249 -6.55 2.87 11.36
N LEU A 250 -7.59 2.40 10.68
CA LEU A 250 -8.81 3.17 10.44
C LEU A 250 -9.55 3.48 11.74
N GLN A 251 -9.60 2.52 12.65
CA GLN A 251 -10.20 2.73 13.97
C GLN A 251 -9.47 3.82 14.76
N ILE A 252 -8.13 3.84 14.72
CA ILE A 252 -7.33 4.91 15.35
C ILE A 252 -7.73 6.26 14.76
N LEU A 253 -7.74 6.42 13.43
CA LEU A 253 -8.06 7.69 12.79
C LEU A 253 -9.51 8.14 13.03
N SER A 254 -10.48 7.21 13.01
CA SER A 254 -11.89 7.52 13.28
C SER A 254 -12.14 7.92 14.73
N THR A 255 -11.45 7.30 15.68
CA THR A 255 -11.55 7.61 17.10
C THR A 255 -11.04 9.01 17.42
N LEU A 256 -9.99 9.47 16.74
CA LEU A 256 -9.47 10.84 16.91
C LEU A 256 -10.52 11.89 16.57
N ASN A 257 -11.26 11.70 15.49
CA ASN A 257 -12.31 12.63 15.07
C ASN A 257 -13.44 12.69 16.12
N SER A 258 -13.86 11.54 16.66
CA SER A 258 -14.96 11.48 17.63
C SER A 258 -14.58 11.96 19.04
N GLN A 259 -13.38 11.64 19.53
CA GLN A 259 -12.96 11.97 20.90
C GLN A 259 -12.33 13.35 21.04
N LEU A 260 -11.52 13.76 20.06
CA LEU A 260 -10.77 15.02 20.11
C LEU A 260 -11.37 16.13 19.24
N SER A 261 -12.45 15.85 18.49
CA SER A 261 -12.96 16.76 17.45
C SER A 261 -11.84 17.21 16.50
N THR A 262 -10.87 16.33 16.26
CA THR A 262 -9.73 16.59 15.39
C THR A 262 -10.18 16.49 13.95
N VAL A 263 -9.95 17.53 13.17
CA VAL A 263 -10.15 17.50 11.72
C VAL A 263 -8.89 16.94 11.07
N LEU A 264 -9.07 15.94 10.24
CA LEU A 264 -7.98 15.39 9.44
C LEU A 264 -7.75 16.27 8.21
N HIS A 265 -6.51 16.55 7.89
CA HIS A 265 -6.11 17.36 6.74
C HIS A 265 -5.16 16.58 5.86
N MET A 266 -5.25 16.71 4.54
CA MET A 266 -4.36 16.06 3.59
C MET A 266 -4.02 16.97 2.43
N TYR A 267 -2.73 16.98 2.05
CA TYR A 267 -2.25 17.42 0.75
C TYR A 267 -1.92 16.16 -0.04
N PRO A 268 -2.84 15.64 -0.87
CA PRO A 268 -2.55 14.49 -1.71
C PRO A 268 -1.40 14.79 -2.67
N ASP A 269 -0.56 13.79 -2.96
CA ASP A 269 0.39 13.89 -4.06
C ASP A 269 -0.36 14.22 -5.35
N GLN A 270 0.22 15.08 -6.20
CA GLN A 270 -0.43 15.52 -7.43
C GLN A 270 -0.26 14.49 -8.56
N ASP A 271 -0.62 13.23 -8.23
CA ASP A 271 -0.65 12.13 -9.17
C ASP A 271 -1.88 11.23 -8.91
N GLU A 272 -2.15 10.28 -9.83
CA GLU A 272 -3.31 9.39 -9.72
C GLU A 272 -3.32 8.55 -8.42
N PRO A 273 -2.20 7.97 -7.96
CA PRO A 273 -2.15 7.28 -6.67
C PRO A 273 -2.54 8.14 -5.48
N GLY A 274 -2.06 9.39 -5.41
CA GLY A 274 -2.36 10.32 -4.33
C GLY A 274 -3.83 10.72 -4.27
N GLU A 275 -4.44 11.02 -5.42
CA GLU A 275 -5.86 11.29 -5.49
C GLU A 275 -6.68 10.06 -5.07
N ARG A 276 -6.28 8.88 -5.49
CA ARG A 276 -6.93 7.62 -5.10
C ARG A 276 -6.84 7.37 -3.60
N LEU A 277 -5.68 7.62 -2.99
CA LEU A 277 -5.50 7.50 -1.54
C LEU A 277 -6.46 8.42 -0.79
N PHE A 278 -6.56 9.68 -1.21
CA PHE A 278 -7.48 10.63 -0.60
C PHE A 278 -8.94 10.18 -0.68
N LEU A 279 -9.39 9.74 -1.86
CA LEU A 279 -10.76 9.26 -2.08
C LEU A 279 -11.07 8.00 -1.24
N ASP A 280 -10.12 7.07 -1.16
CA ASP A 280 -10.26 5.86 -0.35
C ASP A 280 -10.34 6.18 1.15
N LEU A 281 -9.49 7.08 1.65
CA LEU A 281 -9.55 7.54 3.05
C LEU A 281 -10.89 8.20 3.36
N ARG A 282 -11.35 9.10 2.50
CA ARG A 282 -12.64 9.77 2.65
C ARG A 282 -13.81 8.79 2.71
N ARG A 283 -13.79 7.76 1.87
CA ARG A 283 -14.79 6.69 1.87
C ARG A 283 -14.73 5.85 3.15
N LEU A 284 -13.52 5.48 3.58
CA LEU A 284 -13.32 4.60 4.74
C LEU A 284 -13.64 5.29 6.06
N LEU A 285 -13.46 6.61 6.16
CA LEU A 285 -13.80 7.40 7.35
C LEU A 285 -15.30 7.72 7.47
N GLY A 286 -16.10 7.37 6.46
CA GLY A 286 -17.56 7.35 6.53
C GLY A 286 -18.27 8.71 6.52
N SER A 287 -17.54 9.83 6.55
CA SER A 287 -18.13 11.18 6.46
C SER A 287 -17.32 12.08 5.54
N PRO A 288 -17.98 12.81 4.63
CA PRO A 288 -17.31 13.77 3.74
C PRO A 288 -16.52 14.88 4.46
N SER A 289 -16.94 15.21 5.69
CA SER A 289 -16.31 16.26 6.51
C SER A 289 -15.21 15.74 7.44
N SER A 290 -14.92 14.44 7.43
CA SER A 290 -13.90 13.84 8.31
C SER A 290 -12.47 14.15 7.86
N ILE A 291 -12.26 14.51 6.59
CA ILE A 291 -10.95 14.87 6.04
C ILE A 291 -11.08 16.07 5.09
N VAL A 292 -10.25 17.08 5.31
CA VAL A 292 -10.15 18.30 4.50
C VAL A 292 -9.03 18.11 3.47
N ARG A 293 -9.36 18.22 2.19
CA ARG A 293 -8.41 18.23 1.10
C ARG A 293 -7.79 19.61 0.94
N HIS A 294 -6.48 19.68 0.91
CA HIS A 294 -5.74 20.85 0.48
C HIS A 294 -5.16 20.64 -0.91
N GLN A 295 -4.90 21.71 -1.62
CA GLN A 295 -4.29 21.69 -2.94
C GLN A 295 -2.93 22.37 -2.88
N LEU A 296 -1.91 21.68 -3.39
CA LEU A 296 -0.60 22.26 -3.63
C LEU A 296 -0.64 23.13 -4.90
N PRO A 297 0.23 24.14 -5.01
CA PRO A 297 0.43 24.81 -6.30
C PRO A 297 0.82 23.80 -7.39
N PRO A 298 0.45 24.03 -8.67
CA PRO A 298 0.63 23.03 -9.74
C PRO A 298 2.05 22.56 -9.99
N ASP A 299 3.04 23.37 -9.62
CA ASP A 299 4.45 23.11 -9.88
C ASP A 299 5.09 22.11 -8.91
N TYR A 300 4.37 21.68 -7.87
CA TYR A 300 4.89 20.80 -6.83
C TYR A 300 4.18 19.45 -6.85
N LYS A 301 4.95 18.38 -6.90
CA LYS A 301 4.41 17.02 -6.91
C LYS A 301 3.81 16.62 -5.58
N ASP A 302 4.49 16.88 -4.50
CA ASP A 302 4.17 16.48 -3.13
C ASP A 302 4.46 17.61 -2.12
N TYR A 303 4.12 17.38 -0.85
CA TYR A 303 4.35 18.38 0.18
C TYR A 303 5.83 18.62 0.46
N SER A 304 6.70 17.61 0.32
CA SER A 304 8.14 17.79 0.49
C SER A 304 8.72 18.77 -0.54
N ASP A 305 8.30 18.67 -1.80
CA ASP A 305 8.73 19.58 -2.86
C ASP A 305 8.28 21.02 -2.56
N TYR A 306 7.03 21.18 -2.13
CA TYR A 306 6.50 22.50 -1.72
C TYR A 306 7.26 23.07 -0.52
N TYR A 307 7.53 22.27 0.50
CA TYR A 307 8.31 22.67 1.67
C TYR A 307 9.71 23.16 1.27
N LEU A 308 10.39 22.42 0.40
CA LEU A 308 11.72 22.77 -0.07
C LEU A 308 11.76 24.10 -0.82
N SER A 309 10.70 24.48 -1.52
CA SER A 309 10.61 25.77 -2.22
C SER A 309 10.55 26.97 -1.28
N LYS A 310 10.33 26.75 0.02
CA LYS A 310 10.25 27.79 1.05
C LYS A 310 11.53 27.92 1.89
N HIS A 311 12.50 26.98 1.72
CA HIS A 311 13.73 26.86 2.49
C HIS A 311 14.95 26.73 1.57
#